data_2f424e054dc8709619db7eb5abbd7d7d
#
_entry.id   2f424e054dc8709619db7eb5abbd7d7d
#
_cell.length_a   1.000
_cell.length_b   1.000
_cell.length_c   1.000
_cell.angle_alpha   90.00
_cell.angle_beta   90.00
_cell.angle_gamma   90.00
#
_symmetry.space_group_name_H-M   'P 1'
#
loop_
_entity.id
_entity.type
_entity.pdbx_description
1 polymer ?
#
loop_
_entity_poly.entity_id
_entity_poly.type
_entity_poly.pdbx_seq_one_letter_code
_entity_poly.pdbx_strand_id
1 'polypeptide(L)'
;MQSAWANPILLLVLTTLIWAGHSIVGRLAVDQIGPMTLTCLRWGIALIPILLTARPALRRDWPVLRTHWRYMAAMGALGYTGFNALFYVAAHRTSALNLSIIQGAIPALVLIGARLFLGARFTALQGLGALTTMAGVVAIAAQGDLNRLAALAFNGGDVMMFIAAILYAGYTIGLRERPHVSGLSLLAGMALAAFITSVPLMIWEIAAGGFIWPTAAGYATLVYVALGPAFVSQIMFMRGVELIGPGRAGVFVNLVPAFGAIMAVVILGEPFAAYHVVALILVVSGIAIAQRGSGGGRH
;
A
#
# COMPACT_ATOMS: atom_id res chain seq x y z
N MET A 1 25.14 17.46 15.58
CA MET A 1 23.74 17.09 15.16
C MET A 1 23.86 16.06 14.05
N GLN A 2 23.53 14.79 14.32
CA GLN A 2 23.36 13.81 13.25
C GLN A 2 22.25 14.35 12.34
N SER A 3 22.48 14.40 11.03
CA SER A 3 21.46 14.86 10.09
C SER A 3 20.23 13.97 10.22
N ALA A 4 19.01 14.52 10.07
CA ALA A 4 17.75 13.74 10.09
C ALA A 4 17.81 12.54 9.12
N TRP A 5 18.60 12.66 8.04
CA TRP A 5 18.86 11.63 7.05
C TRP A 5 19.71 10.44 7.56
N ALA A 6 20.34 10.56 8.71
CA ALA A 6 21.10 9.51 9.38
C ALA A 6 20.30 8.80 10.48
N ASN A 7 19.08 9.27 10.79
CA ASN A 7 18.23 8.66 11.81
C ASN A 7 17.19 7.71 11.17
N PRO A 8 17.42 6.39 11.22
CA PRO A 8 16.52 5.43 10.57
C PRO A 8 15.12 5.40 11.20
N ILE A 9 15.00 5.63 12.51
CA ILE A 9 13.70 5.61 13.21
C ILE A 9 12.85 6.77 12.70
N LEU A 10 13.43 7.98 12.65
CA LEU A 10 12.72 9.16 12.15
C LEU A 10 12.26 8.96 10.70
N LEU A 11 13.15 8.46 9.82
CA LEU A 11 12.81 8.21 8.41
C LEU A 11 11.66 7.21 8.27
N LEU A 12 11.71 6.12 9.01
CA LEU A 12 10.69 5.06 8.92
C LEU A 12 9.35 5.46 9.54
N VAL A 13 9.37 6.20 10.66
CA VAL A 13 8.13 6.75 11.24
C VAL A 13 7.48 7.77 10.29
N LEU A 14 8.26 8.69 9.72
CA LEU A 14 7.73 9.65 8.74
C LEU A 14 7.20 8.94 7.48
N THR A 15 7.89 7.91 6.99
CA THR A 15 7.42 7.07 5.89
C THR A 15 6.03 6.49 6.18
N THR A 16 5.85 5.88 7.34
CA THR A 16 4.60 5.22 7.71
C THR A 16 3.48 6.21 7.98
N LEU A 17 3.78 7.39 8.50
CA LEU A 17 2.82 8.50 8.61
C LEU A 17 2.35 8.98 7.22
N ILE A 18 3.27 9.14 6.27
CA ILE A 18 2.93 9.51 4.88
C ILE A 18 2.07 8.42 4.23
N TRP A 19 2.38 7.15 4.44
CA TRP A 19 1.57 6.05 3.92
C TRP A 19 0.21 5.97 4.60
N ALA A 20 0.12 6.19 5.91
CA ALA A 20 -1.15 6.25 6.62
C ALA A 20 -2.05 7.39 6.12
N GLY A 21 -1.46 8.56 5.88
CA GLY A 21 -2.15 9.71 5.29
C GLY A 21 -2.73 9.44 3.90
N HIS A 22 -2.25 8.40 3.18
CA HIS A 22 -2.83 8.02 1.90
C HIS A 22 -4.31 7.60 2.00
N SER A 23 -4.72 6.91 3.07
CA SER A 23 -6.12 6.55 3.30
C SER A 23 -6.99 7.79 3.53
N ILE A 24 -6.47 8.77 4.29
CA ILE A 24 -7.16 10.02 4.56
C ILE A 24 -7.35 10.82 3.27
N VAL A 25 -6.26 11.01 2.54
CA VAL A 25 -6.26 11.78 1.30
C VAL A 25 -7.06 11.08 0.20
N GLY A 26 -7.04 9.74 0.15
CA GLY A 26 -7.91 8.97 -0.74
C GLY A 26 -9.40 9.24 -0.47
N ARG A 27 -9.79 9.40 0.79
CA ARG A 27 -11.17 9.77 1.16
C ARG A 27 -11.49 11.23 0.83
N LEU A 28 -10.55 12.15 1.05
CA LEU A 28 -10.69 13.56 0.68
C LEU A 28 -10.72 13.78 -0.85
N ALA A 29 -10.20 12.84 -1.63
CA ALA A 29 -10.23 12.89 -3.09
C ALA A 29 -11.61 12.63 -3.69
N VAL A 30 -12.51 12.02 -2.92
CA VAL A 30 -13.86 11.67 -3.37
C VAL A 30 -14.58 12.93 -3.84
N ASP A 31 -15.16 12.87 -5.04
CA ASP A 31 -15.85 13.96 -5.72
C ASP A 31 -14.95 15.19 -6.06
N GLN A 32 -13.64 15.11 -5.79
CA GLN A 32 -12.68 16.16 -6.10
C GLN A 32 -11.85 15.86 -7.35
N ILE A 33 -11.67 14.58 -7.67
CA ILE A 33 -10.93 14.08 -8.83
C ILE A 33 -11.35 12.64 -9.10
N GLY A 34 -11.45 12.24 -10.36
CA GLY A 34 -11.79 10.86 -10.73
C GLY A 34 -10.73 9.86 -10.25
N PRO A 35 -11.11 8.66 -9.78
CA PRO A 35 -10.18 7.68 -9.20
C PRO A 35 -9.13 7.16 -10.20
N MET A 36 -9.51 6.96 -11.48
CA MET A 36 -8.55 6.53 -12.50
C MET A 36 -7.66 7.68 -12.95
N THR A 37 -8.23 8.88 -13.06
CA THR A 37 -7.47 10.12 -13.30
C THR A 37 -6.44 10.34 -12.20
N LEU A 38 -6.83 10.22 -10.92
CA LEU A 38 -5.91 10.33 -9.79
C LEU A 38 -4.80 9.28 -9.87
N THR A 39 -5.14 8.02 -10.18
CA THR A 39 -4.17 6.94 -10.32
C THR A 39 -3.15 7.23 -11.42
N CYS A 40 -3.60 7.69 -12.59
CA CYS A 40 -2.73 7.98 -13.74
C CYS A 40 -1.83 9.18 -13.47
N LEU A 41 -2.42 10.32 -13.09
CA LEU A 41 -1.68 11.57 -12.88
C LEU A 41 -0.69 11.45 -11.70
N ARG A 42 -1.05 10.70 -10.65
CA ARG A 42 -0.14 10.40 -9.55
C ARG A 42 1.18 9.79 -10.03
N TRP A 43 1.12 8.75 -10.87
CA TRP A 43 2.32 8.10 -11.38
C TRP A 43 3.03 8.95 -12.42
N GLY A 44 2.31 9.70 -13.26
CA GLY A 44 2.90 10.63 -14.19
C GLY A 44 3.73 11.74 -13.51
N ILE A 45 3.18 12.35 -12.45
CA ILE A 45 3.86 13.39 -11.68
C ILE A 45 5.02 12.79 -10.88
N ALA A 46 4.81 11.66 -10.18
CA ALA A 46 5.86 11.01 -9.39
C ALA A 46 7.03 10.54 -10.26
N LEU A 47 6.77 10.15 -11.50
CA LEU A 47 7.80 9.67 -12.42
C LEU A 47 8.88 10.73 -12.69
N ILE A 48 8.51 12.02 -12.71
CA ILE A 48 9.45 13.11 -12.98
C ILE A 48 10.59 13.12 -11.95
N PRO A 49 10.34 13.34 -10.63
CA PRO A 49 11.41 13.33 -9.64
C PRO A 49 12.06 11.95 -9.46
N ILE A 50 11.33 10.86 -9.69
CA ILE A 50 11.90 9.51 -9.66
C ILE A 50 12.97 9.36 -10.77
N LEU A 51 12.67 9.75 -12.01
CA LEU A 51 13.62 9.65 -13.12
C LEU A 51 14.83 10.57 -12.92
N LEU A 52 14.62 11.77 -12.38
CA LEU A 52 15.71 12.71 -12.09
C LEU A 52 16.67 12.13 -11.04
N THR A 53 16.14 11.58 -9.94
CA THR A 53 16.95 11.01 -8.86
C THR A 53 17.57 9.65 -9.23
N ALA A 54 16.84 8.84 -10.01
CA ALA A 54 17.32 7.53 -10.45
C ALA A 54 18.26 7.57 -11.67
N ARG A 55 18.46 8.71 -12.31
CA ARG A 55 19.21 8.82 -13.57
C ARG A 55 20.57 8.12 -13.60
N PRO A 56 21.46 8.26 -12.57
CA PRO A 56 22.74 7.57 -12.56
C PRO A 56 22.58 6.04 -12.47
N ALA A 57 21.66 5.59 -11.63
CA ALA A 57 21.35 4.17 -11.44
C ALA A 57 20.72 3.56 -12.69
N LEU A 58 19.78 4.25 -13.33
CA LEU A 58 19.14 3.81 -14.57
C LEU A 58 20.14 3.61 -15.71
N ARG A 59 21.10 4.53 -15.85
CA ARG A 59 22.15 4.38 -16.88
C ARG A 59 22.97 3.11 -16.69
N ARG A 60 23.32 2.81 -15.45
CA ARG A 60 24.08 1.59 -15.10
C ARG A 60 23.25 0.33 -15.29
N ASP A 61 22.01 0.35 -14.83
CA ASP A 61 21.15 -0.84 -14.72
C ASP A 61 20.31 -1.08 -15.99
N TRP A 62 20.37 -0.18 -17.00
CA TRP A 62 19.59 -0.23 -18.22
C TRP A 62 19.67 -1.55 -18.99
N PRO A 63 20.85 -2.19 -19.17
CA PRO A 63 20.95 -3.48 -19.87
C PRO A 63 20.10 -4.57 -19.22
N VAL A 64 20.00 -4.56 -17.88
CA VAL A 64 19.20 -5.54 -17.13
C VAL A 64 17.73 -5.17 -17.18
N LEU A 65 17.37 -3.89 -17.01
CA LEU A 65 15.99 -3.44 -17.02
C LEU A 65 15.29 -3.75 -18.36
N ARG A 66 15.95 -3.49 -19.48
CA ARG A 66 15.38 -3.74 -20.81
C ARG A 66 15.07 -5.22 -21.08
N THR A 67 15.80 -6.15 -20.48
CA THR A 67 15.53 -7.59 -20.61
C THR A 67 14.42 -8.05 -19.68
N HIS A 68 14.15 -7.31 -18.58
CA HIS A 68 13.13 -7.62 -17.59
C HIS A 68 11.89 -6.71 -17.68
N TRP A 69 11.63 -6.09 -18.84
CA TRP A 69 10.52 -5.17 -19.02
C TRP A 69 9.15 -5.78 -18.67
N ARG A 70 8.94 -7.09 -18.98
CA ARG A 70 7.70 -7.82 -18.65
C ARG A 70 7.50 -7.91 -17.15
N TYR A 71 8.58 -8.14 -16.39
CA TYR A 71 8.54 -8.13 -14.94
C TYR A 71 8.13 -6.74 -14.42
N MET A 72 8.77 -5.66 -14.93
CA MET A 72 8.42 -4.30 -14.54
C MET A 72 6.96 -3.98 -14.87
N ALA A 73 6.48 -4.38 -16.05
CA ALA A 73 5.10 -4.17 -16.49
C ALA A 73 4.11 -4.89 -15.56
N ALA A 74 4.35 -6.16 -15.26
CA ALA A 74 3.48 -6.93 -14.36
C ALA A 74 3.48 -6.35 -12.94
N MET A 75 4.66 -6.06 -12.38
CA MET A 75 4.79 -5.51 -11.03
C MET A 75 4.18 -4.11 -10.91
N GLY A 76 4.41 -3.23 -11.89
CA GLY A 76 3.80 -1.89 -11.94
C GLY A 76 2.28 -1.95 -12.13
N ALA A 77 1.79 -2.84 -13.01
CA ALA A 77 0.37 -3.02 -13.23
C ALA A 77 -0.36 -3.56 -11.98
N LEU A 78 0.18 -4.58 -11.31
CA LEU A 78 -0.45 -5.20 -10.15
C LEU A 78 -0.29 -4.35 -8.89
N GLY A 79 0.96 -4.07 -8.51
CA GLY A 79 1.29 -3.47 -7.22
C GLY A 79 1.00 -1.97 -7.16
N TYR A 80 1.09 -1.29 -8.30
CA TYR A 80 0.93 0.16 -8.34
C TYR A 80 -0.38 0.57 -8.99
N THR A 81 -0.65 0.19 -10.24
CA THR A 81 -1.89 0.59 -10.92
C THR A 81 -3.12 -0.10 -10.30
N GLY A 82 -3.14 -1.42 -10.26
CA GLY A 82 -4.29 -2.20 -9.79
C GLY A 82 -4.62 -1.91 -8.32
N PHE A 83 -3.60 -1.89 -7.47
CA PHE A 83 -3.77 -1.50 -6.06
C PHE A 83 -4.39 -0.10 -5.94
N ASN A 84 -3.80 0.92 -6.57
CA ASN A 84 -4.27 2.30 -6.40
C ASN A 84 -5.64 2.53 -7.04
N ALA A 85 -5.91 1.97 -8.21
CA ALA A 85 -7.20 2.09 -8.86
C ALA A 85 -8.34 1.53 -7.97
N LEU A 86 -8.16 0.30 -7.47
CA LEU A 86 -9.14 -0.31 -6.55
C LEU A 86 -9.23 0.43 -5.22
N PHE A 87 -8.10 0.87 -4.67
CA PHE A 87 -8.04 1.66 -3.45
C PHE A 87 -8.86 2.95 -3.57
N TYR A 88 -8.67 3.73 -4.63
CA TYR A 88 -9.41 4.99 -4.79
C TYR A 88 -10.89 4.75 -5.10
N VAL A 89 -11.25 3.71 -5.86
CA VAL A 89 -12.67 3.34 -6.04
C VAL A 89 -13.29 2.90 -4.71
N ALA A 90 -12.55 2.13 -3.90
CA ALA A 90 -13.00 1.72 -2.57
C ALA A 90 -13.26 2.93 -1.66
N ALA A 91 -12.42 3.97 -1.74
CA ALA A 91 -12.56 5.20 -0.94
C ALA A 91 -13.88 5.95 -1.17
N HIS A 92 -14.55 5.75 -2.32
CA HIS A 92 -15.89 6.29 -2.57
C HIS A 92 -16.99 5.52 -1.82
N ARG A 93 -16.72 4.31 -1.34
CA ARG A 93 -17.73 3.38 -0.81
C ARG A 93 -17.48 2.93 0.62
N THR A 94 -16.30 3.22 1.19
CA THR A 94 -15.95 2.88 2.57
C THR A 94 -15.18 4.00 3.24
N SER A 95 -15.00 3.90 4.56
CA SER A 95 -14.30 4.90 5.37
C SER A 95 -12.78 4.80 5.24
N ALA A 96 -12.08 5.90 5.53
CA ALA A 96 -10.62 5.90 5.60
C ALA A 96 -10.10 4.98 6.72
N LEU A 97 -10.88 4.87 7.79
CA LEU A 97 -10.62 3.96 8.91
C LEU A 97 -10.61 2.50 8.43
N ASN A 98 -11.66 2.06 7.72
CA ASN A 98 -11.73 0.71 7.15
C ASN A 98 -10.61 0.45 6.15
N LEU A 99 -10.34 1.39 5.24
CA LEU A 99 -9.22 1.30 4.28
C LEU A 99 -7.89 1.04 5.01
N SER A 100 -7.62 1.79 6.09
CA SER A 100 -6.38 1.69 6.86
C SER A 100 -6.25 0.35 7.58
N ILE A 101 -7.33 -0.14 8.19
CA ILE A 101 -7.32 -1.42 8.92
C ILE A 101 -7.18 -2.59 7.95
N ILE A 102 -7.91 -2.60 6.82
CA ILE A 102 -7.83 -3.66 5.82
C ILE A 102 -6.43 -3.72 5.18
N GLN A 103 -5.76 -2.60 4.98
CA GLN A 103 -4.35 -2.60 4.55
C GLN A 103 -3.44 -3.36 5.51
N GLY A 104 -3.73 -3.36 6.80
CA GLY A 104 -3.00 -4.14 7.80
C GLY A 104 -3.03 -5.65 7.56
N ALA A 105 -3.94 -6.15 6.71
CA ALA A 105 -3.98 -7.56 6.31
C ALA A 105 -2.90 -7.95 5.29
N ILE A 106 -2.27 -6.99 4.61
CA ILE A 106 -1.29 -7.27 3.54
C ILE A 106 -0.19 -8.23 3.99
N PRO A 107 0.46 -8.08 5.16
CA PRO A 107 1.49 -9.03 5.61
C PRO A 107 0.97 -10.47 5.78
N ALA A 108 -0.25 -10.64 6.26
CA ALA A 108 -0.87 -11.95 6.39
C ALA A 108 -1.17 -12.57 5.02
N LEU A 109 -1.68 -11.77 4.07
CA LEU A 109 -1.90 -12.20 2.69
C LEU A 109 -0.60 -12.57 1.98
N VAL A 110 0.49 -11.83 2.22
CA VAL A 110 1.83 -12.19 1.72
C VAL A 110 2.29 -13.53 2.25
N LEU A 111 2.10 -13.79 3.55
CA LEU A 111 2.47 -15.06 4.17
C LEU A 111 1.67 -16.23 3.57
N ILE A 112 0.35 -16.08 3.48
CA ILE A 112 -0.55 -17.08 2.89
C ILE A 112 -0.20 -17.33 1.42
N GLY A 113 -0.03 -16.26 0.63
CA GLY A 113 0.32 -16.38 -0.78
C GLY A 113 1.70 -17.00 -0.99
N ALA A 114 2.71 -16.67 -0.18
CA ALA A 114 4.02 -17.30 -0.23
C ALA A 114 3.94 -18.82 0.07
N ARG A 115 3.04 -19.23 0.96
CA ARG A 115 2.80 -20.66 1.23
C ARG A 115 2.15 -21.35 0.03
N LEU A 116 1.15 -20.73 -0.56
CA LEU A 116 0.34 -21.33 -1.64
C LEU A 116 1.13 -21.42 -2.96
N PHE A 117 1.84 -20.35 -3.33
CA PHE A 117 2.47 -20.24 -4.65
C PHE A 117 3.95 -20.62 -4.67
N LEU A 118 4.65 -20.46 -3.54
CA LEU A 118 6.08 -20.72 -3.45
C LEU A 118 6.42 -21.92 -2.56
N GLY A 119 5.43 -22.58 -1.96
CA GLY A 119 5.66 -23.68 -1.02
C GLY A 119 6.42 -23.27 0.25
N ALA A 120 6.50 -21.97 0.54
CA ALA A 120 7.23 -21.45 1.70
C ALA A 120 6.64 -22.04 2.99
N ARG A 121 7.51 -22.54 3.86
CA ARG A 121 7.09 -23.00 5.19
C ARG A 121 6.96 -21.79 6.11
N PHE A 122 5.93 -21.78 6.92
CA PHE A 122 5.78 -20.80 7.98
C PHE A 122 5.62 -21.50 9.34
N THR A 123 6.00 -20.81 10.39
CA THR A 123 5.90 -21.32 11.77
C THR A 123 4.45 -21.27 12.24
N ALA A 124 4.12 -22.05 13.28
CA ALA A 124 2.80 -22.00 13.91
C ALA A 124 2.42 -20.57 14.36
N LEU A 125 3.39 -19.81 14.88
CA LEU A 125 3.20 -18.40 15.26
C LEU A 125 2.84 -17.51 14.05
N GLN A 126 3.49 -17.71 12.91
CA GLN A 126 3.15 -16.98 11.68
C GLN A 126 1.73 -17.31 11.21
N GLY A 127 1.34 -18.59 11.27
CA GLY A 127 -0.01 -19.03 10.95
C GLY A 127 -1.06 -18.43 11.90
N LEU A 128 -0.80 -18.47 13.20
CA LEU A 128 -1.66 -17.86 14.22
C LEU A 128 -1.79 -16.35 14.00
N GLY A 129 -0.68 -15.66 13.74
CA GLY A 129 -0.68 -14.23 13.46
C GLY A 129 -1.50 -13.88 12.22
N ALA A 130 -1.38 -14.67 11.14
CA ALA A 130 -2.17 -14.48 9.92
C ALA A 130 -3.67 -14.68 10.19
N LEU A 131 -4.06 -15.72 10.92
CA LEU A 131 -5.46 -15.97 11.29
C LEU A 131 -6.02 -14.84 12.16
N THR A 132 -5.25 -14.37 13.14
CA THR A 132 -5.65 -13.25 14.00
C THR A 132 -5.86 -11.97 13.18
N THR A 133 -4.96 -11.69 12.22
CA THR A 133 -5.09 -10.53 11.32
C THR A 133 -6.35 -10.66 10.44
N MET A 134 -6.61 -11.84 9.88
CA MET A 134 -7.82 -12.06 9.07
C MET A 134 -9.10 -11.93 9.90
N ALA A 135 -9.10 -12.37 11.15
CA ALA A 135 -10.23 -12.14 12.06
C ALA A 135 -10.52 -10.63 12.26
N GLY A 136 -9.48 -9.80 12.29
CA GLY A 136 -9.64 -8.34 12.30
C GLY A 136 -10.32 -7.78 11.05
N VAL A 137 -9.98 -8.29 9.86
CA VAL A 137 -10.67 -7.91 8.61
C VAL A 137 -12.13 -8.35 8.62
N VAL A 138 -12.40 -9.56 9.13
CA VAL A 138 -13.77 -10.06 9.29
C VAL A 138 -14.57 -9.18 10.27
N ALA A 139 -13.96 -8.69 11.35
CA ALA A 139 -14.61 -7.78 12.30
C ALA A 139 -15.03 -6.45 11.63
N ILE A 140 -14.21 -5.91 10.70
CA ILE A 140 -14.60 -4.75 9.87
C ILE A 140 -15.78 -5.09 8.97
N ALA A 141 -15.71 -6.23 8.26
CA ALA A 141 -16.78 -6.63 7.34
C ALA A 141 -18.12 -6.86 8.08
N ALA A 142 -18.07 -7.39 9.29
CA ALA A 142 -19.24 -7.60 10.15
C ALA A 142 -19.84 -6.29 10.70
N GLN A 143 -19.05 -5.25 10.86
CA GLN A 143 -19.46 -3.96 11.48
C GLN A 143 -20.17 -4.14 12.84
N GLY A 144 -19.73 -5.11 13.61
CA GLY A 144 -20.30 -5.45 14.93
C GLY A 144 -21.58 -6.30 14.89
N ASP A 145 -22.09 -6.68 13.71
CA ASP A 145 -23.26 -7.53 13.53
C ASP A 145 -22.90 -8.77 12.69
N LEU A 146 -22.86 -9.93 13.35
CA LEU A 146 -22.56 -11.21 12.67
C LEU A 146 -23.63 -11.65 11.66
N ASN A 147 -24.87 -11.15 11.77
CA ASN A 147 -25.92 -11.45 10.80
C ASN A 147 -25.60 -10.85 9.43
N ARG A 148 -24.81 -9.77 9.35
CA ARG A 148 -24.31 -9.22 8.09
C ARG A 148 -23.43 -10.21 7.34
N LEU A 149 -22.58 -10.96 8.05
CA LEU A 149 -21.76 -12.02 7.45
C LEU A 149 -22.63 -13.18 6.94
N ALA A 150 -23.62 -13.60 7.73
CA ALA A 150 -24.56 -14.65 7.35
C ALA A 150 -25.41 -14.26 6.14
N ALA A 151 -25.81 -12.99 6.04
CA ALA A 151 -26.56 -12.43 4.91
C ALA A 151 -25.69 -12.10 3.70
N LEU A 152 -24.35 -12.27 3.75
CA LEU A 152 -23.38 -11.83 2.75
C LEU A 152 -23.51 -10.33 2.40
N ALA A 153 -23.99 -9.52 3.33
CA ALA A 153 -24.22 -8.09 3.17
C ALA A 153 -22.90 -7.30 3.36
N PHE A 154 -21.89 -7.60 2.52
CA PHE A 154 -20.61 -6.93 2.58
C PHE A 154 -20.66 -5.53 2.00
N ASN A 155 -19.89 -4.60 2.59
CA ASN A 155 -19.64 -3.32 1.98
C ASN A 155 -18.76 -3.51 0.73
N GLY A 156 -19.26 -3.08 -0.45
CA GLY A 156 -18.53 -3.22 -1.70
C GLY A 156 -17.17 -2.50 -1.70
N GLY A 157 -17.02 -1.40 -0.94
CA GLY A 157 -15.76 -0.71 -0.77
C GLY A 157 -14.74 -1.53 0.02
N ASP A 158 -15.17 -2.20 1.09
CA ASP A 158 -14.29 -3.09 1.88
C ASP A 158 -13.81 -4.28 1.05
N VAL A 159 -14.70 -4.86 0.22
CA VAL A 159 -14.33 -5.94 -0.71
C VAL A 159 -13.29 -5.45 -1.74
N MET A 160 -13.50 -4.28 -2.34
CA MET A 160 -12.55 -3.71 -3.29
C MET A 160 -11.20 -3.44 -2.65
N MET A 161 -11.18 -2.92 -1.41
CA MET A 161 -9.95 -2.71 -0.66
C MET A 161 -9.24 -4.03 -0.33
N PHE A 162 -9.99 -5.08 0.00
CA PHE A 162 -9.42 -6.40 0.24
C PHE A 162 -8.80 -7.00 -1.03
N ILE A 163 -9.46 -6.86 -2.18
CA ILE A 163 -8.89 -7.25 -3.49
C ILE A 163 -7.63 -6.45 -3.79
N ALA A 164 -7.63 -5.13 -3.53
CA ALA A 164 -6.41 -4.31 -3.67
C ALA A 164 -5.27 -4.85 -2.80
N ALA A 165 -5.56 -5.23 -1.54
CA ALA A 165 -4.58 -5.82 -0.64
C ALA A 165 -4.02 -7.15 -1.16
N ILE A 166 -4.85 -7.99 -1.80
CA ILE A 166 -4.42 -9.23 -2.49
C ILE A 166 -3.46 -8.91 -3.64
N LEU A 167 -3.80 -7.93 -4.49
CA LEU A 167 -2.90 -7.51 -5.59
C LEU A 167 -1.56 -7.02 -5.07
N TYR A 168 -1.57 -6.22 -4.00
CA TYR A 168 -0.34 -5.74 -3.37
C TYR A 168 0.46 -6.86 -2.70
N ALA A 169 -0.21 -7.85 -2.11
CA ALA A 169 0.45 -9.04 -1.58
C ALA A 169 1.12 -9.86 -2.71
N GLY A 170 0.43 -10.05 -3.84
CA GLY A 170 1.00 -10.69 -5.03
C GLY A 170 2.23 -9.94 -5.56
N TYR A 171 2.15 -8.62 -5.66
CA TYR A 171 3.29 -7.77 -5.97
C TYR A 171 4.44 -7.98 -4.97
N THR A 172 4.17 -7.98 -3.68
CA THR A 172 5.19 -8.15 -2.64
C THR A 172 5.87 -9.53 -2.74
N ILE A 173 5.11 -10.58 -3.04
CA ILE A 173 5.65 -11.92 -3.29
C ILE A 173 6.52 -11.92 -4.55
N GLY A 174 6.06 -11.30 -5.62
CA GLY A 174 6.79 -11.18 -6.89
C GLY A 174 8.11 -10.42 -6.76
N LEU A 175 8.28 -9.53 -5.77
CA LEU A 175 9.54 -8.85 -5.51
C LEU A 175 10.70 -9.79 -5.12
N ARG A 176 10.44 -11.04 -4.78
CA ARG A 176 11.48 -12.05 -4.52
C ARG A 176 12.27 -12.38 -5.79
N GLU A 177 11.60 -12.33 -6.95
CA GLU A 177 12.16 -12.62 -8.27
C GLU A 177 12.67 -11.33 -8.98
N ARG A 178 12.86 -10.26 -8.20
CA ARG A 178 13.31 -8.98 -8.75
C ARG A 178 14.69 -9.11 -9.40
N PRO A 179 14.93 -8.45 -10.54
CA PRO A 179 16.25 -8.38 -11.14
C PRO A 179 17.24 -7.68 -10.21
N HIS A 180 18.51 -8.06 -10.30
CA HIS A 180 19.60 -7.49 -9.51
C HIS A 180 19.97 -6.10 -10.01
N VAL A 181 19.15 -5.12 -9.68
CA VAL A 181 19.31 -3.69 -9.98
C VAL A 181 19.13 -2.86 -8.71
N SER A 182 19.50 -1.60 -8.75
CA SER A 182 19.28 -0.69 -7.62
C SER A 182 17.79 -0.52 -7.33
N GLY A 183 17.44 -0.25 -6.07
CA GLY A 183 16.05 0.03 -5.66
C GLY A 183 15.44 1.21 -6.42
N LEU A 184 16.25 2.24 -6.71
CA LEU A 184 15.81 3.42 -7.50
C LEU A 184 15.51 3.05 -8.96
N SER A 185 16.34 2.20 -9.58
CA SER A 185 16.09 1.71 -10.95
C SER A 185 14.85 0.85 -11.02
N LEU A 186 14.64 0.00 -10.03
CA LEU A 186 13.44 -0.83 -9.90
C LEU A 186 12.18 0.05 -9.72
N LEU A 187 12.24 1.03 -8.81
CA LEU A 187 11.15 1.98 -8.58
C LEU A 187 10.80 2.74 -9.86
N ALA A 188 11.81 3.25 -10.59
CA ALA A 188 11.61 3.99 -11.84
C ALA A 188 10.95 3.12 -12.92
N GLY A 189 11.41 1.88 -13.10
CA GLY A 189 10.83 0.93 -14.08
C GLY A 189 9.38 0.60 -13.74
N MET A 190 9.08 0.31 -12.49
CA MET A 190 7.70 0.01 -12.05
C MET A 190 6.79 1.23 -12.08
N ALA A 191 7.29 2.44 -11.75
CA ALA A 191 6.51 3.68 -11.82
C ALA A 191 6.17 4.04 -13.27
N LEU A 192 7.11 3.85 -14.21
CA LEU A 192 6.85 4.00 -15.65
C LEU A 192 5.78 3.01 -16.12
N ALA A 193 5.89 1.75 -15.75
CA ALA A 193 4.89 0.74 -16.07
C ALA A 193 3.51 1.09 -15.46
N ALA A 194 3.49 1.58 -14.22
CA ALA A 194 2.26 2.03 -13.57
C ALA A 194 1.61 3.21 -14.30
N PHE A 195 2.40 4.19 -14.72
CA PHE A 195 1.88 5.29 -15.54
C PHE A 195 1.27 4.77 -16.83
N ILE A 196 2.02 3.97 -17.61
CA ILE A 196 1.55 3.43 -18.89
C ILE A 196 0.27 2.59 -18.72
N THR A 197 0.21 1.72 -17.72
CA THR A 197 -0.94 0.84 -17.48
C THR A 197 -2.15 1.55 -16.88
N SER A 198 -1.97 2.73 -16.28
CA SER A 198 -3.07 3.55 -15.76
C SER A 198 -3.68 4.47 -16.83
N VAL A 199 -2.97 4.79 -17.93
CA VAL A 199 -3.51 5.61 -19.02
C VAL A 199 -4.80 5.02 -19.61
N PRO A 200 -4.90 3.73 -19.97
CA PRO A 200 -6.14 3.15 -20.46
C PRO A 200 -7.31 3.27 -19.47
N LEU A 201 -7.04 3.15 -18.16
CA LEU A 201 -8.07 3.30 -17.14
C LEU A 201 -8.59 4.73 -17.07
N MET A 202 -7.71 5.72 -17.16
CA MET A 202 -8.10 7.14 -17.23
C MET A 202 -8.91 7.43 -18.49
N ILE A 203 -8.49 6.91 -19.65
CA ILE A 203 -9.23 7.07 -20.92
C ILE A 203 -10.63 6.44 -20.79
N TRP A 204 -10.71 5.25 -20.18
CA TRP A 204 -11.99 4.60 -19.93
C TRP A 204 -12.89 5.43 -19.00
N GLU A 205 -12.36 6.01 -17.93
CA GLU A 205 -13.10 6.89 -17.00
C GLU A 205 -13.67 8.10 -17.76
N ILE A 206 -12.87 8.73 -18.63
CA ILE A 206 -13.29 9.86 -19.47
C ILE A 206 -14.41 9.43 -20.44
N ALA A 207 -14.22 8.31 -21.15
CA ALA A 207 -15.18 7.81 -22.13
C ALA A 207 -16.50 7.35 -21.49
N ALA A 208 -16.46 6.85 -20.24
CA ALA A 208 -17.62 6.46 -19.45
C ALA A 208 -18.36 7.66 -18.81
N GLY A 209 -17.90 8.90 -19.03
CA GLY A 209 -18.50 10.10 -18.43
C GLY A 209 -18.20 10.27 -16.93
N GLY A 210 -17.28 9.49 -16.39
CA GLY A 210 -16.87 9.56 -14.98
C GLY A 210 -15.76 10.57 -14.68
N PHE A 211 -15.32 11.34 -15.69
CA PHE A 211 -14.26 12.32 -15.51
C PHE A 211 -14.73 13.51 -14.67
N ILE A 212 -13.97 13.78 -13.61
CA ILE A 212 -14.18 14.95 -12.76
C ILE A 212 -12.97 15.87 -12.93
N TRP A 213 -13.22 17.11 -13.37
CA TRP A 213 -12.18 18.14 -13.37
C TRP A 213 -11.66 18.33 -11.94
N PRO A 214 -10.33 18.20 -11.72
CA PRO A 214 -9.80 18.35 -10.37
C PRO A 214 -10.12 19.73 -9.80
N THR A 215 -10.71 19.75 -8.60
CA THR A 215 -10.86 20.97 -7.82
C THR A 215 -9.52 21.38 -7.20
N ALA A 216 -9.45 22.51 -6.51
CA ALA A 216 -8.25 22.90 -5.75
C ALA A 216 -7.86 21.82 -4.72
N ALA A 217 -8.84 21.20 -4.04
CA ALA A 217 -8.62 20.07 -3.15
C ALA A 217 -8.15 18.82 -3.89
N GLY A 218 -8.70 18.56 -5.09
CA GLY A 218 -8.26 17.48 -5.98
C GLY A 218 -6.80 17.64 -6.41
N TYR A 219 -6.35 18.84 -6.77
CA TYR A 219 -4.94 19.11 -7.07
C TYR A 219 -4.04 18.96 -5.83
N ALA A 220 -4.46 19.43 -4.65
CA ALA A 220 -3.70 19.24 -3.42
C ALA A 220 -3.54 17.75 -3.09
N THR A 221 -4.62 16.98 -3.22
CA THR A 221 -4.63 15.51 -3.10
C THR A 221 -3.63 14.87 -4.06
N LEU A 222 -3.70 15.26 -5.34
CA LEU A 222 -2.84 14.73 -6.41
C LEU A 222 -1.36 14.99 -6.09
N VAL A 223 -1.00 16.20 -5.69
CA VAL A 223 0.37 16.57 -5.31
C VAL A 223 0.83 15.73 -4.11
N TYR A 224 -0.02 15.60 -3.09
CA TYR A 224 0.31 14.80 -1.92
C TYR A 224 0.58 13.33 -2.30
N VAL A 225 -0.32 12.67 -3.04
CA VAL A 225 -0.18 11.23 -3.35
C VAL A 225 0.97 10.96 -4.32
N ALA A 226 1.29 11.91 -5.20
CA ALA A 226 2.39 11.80 -6.14
C ALA A 226 3.75 12.01 -5.46
N LEU A 227 3.89 13.06 -4.66
CA LEU A 227 5.18 13.40 -4.04
C LEU A 227 5.39 12.71 -2.69
N GLY A 228 4.38 12.60 -1.86
CA GLY A 228 4.47 11.93 -0.56
C GLY A 228 4.63 10.41 -0.69
N PRO A 229 3.52 9.65 -0.84
CA PRO A 229 3.56 8.18 -0.83
C PRO A 229 4.30 7.55 -2.01
N ALA A 230 4.29 8.15 -3.21
CA ALA A 230 4.89 7.53 -4.39
C ALA A 230 6.38 7.88 -4.57
N PHE A 231 6.88 8.98 -3.98
CA PHE A 231 8.26 9.41 -4.15
C PHE A 231 9.01 9.55 -2.82
N VAL A 232 8.68 10.56 -1.99
CA VAL A 232 9.45 10.88 -0.77
C VAL A 232 9.50 9.71 0.19
N SER A 233 8.34 9.09 0.51
CA SER A 233 8.31 7.97 1.43
C SER A 233 9.08 6.74 0.92
N GLN A 234 9.09 6.51 -0.39
CA GLN A 234 9.85 5.41 -0.98
C GLN A 234 11.36 5.60 -0.78
N ILE A 235 11.86 6.82 -1.00
CA ILE A 235 13.27 7.14 -0.79
C ILE A 235 13.64 7.06 0.70
N MET A 236 12.79 7.61 1.58
CA MET A 236 12.99 7.53 3.03
C MET A 236 12.98 6.09 3.53
N PHE A 237 12.05 5.25 3.02
CA PHE A 237 11.99 3.82 3.36
C PHE A 237 13.24 3.08 2.90
N MET A 238 13.66 3.27 1.63
CA MET A 238 14.89 2.66 1.12
C MET A 238 16.09 3.06 1.97
N ARG A 239 16.21 4.34 2.34
CA ARG A 239 17.29 4.79 3.21
C ARG A 239 17.22 4.18 4.61
N GLY A 240 16.03 4.06 5.19
CA GLY A 240 15.83 3.34 6.45
C GLY A 240 16.27 1.88 6.38
N VAL A 241 15.92 1.20 5.28
CA VAL A 241 16.34 -0.19 5.01
C VAL A 241 17.87 -0.31 4.88
N GLU A 242 18.52 0.63 4.21
CA GLU A 242 20.00 0.68 4.13
C GLU A 242 20.67 0.79 5.49
N LEU A 243 20.09 1.61 6.40
CA LEU A 243 20.69 1.91 7.70
C LEU A 243 20.50 0.79 8.73
N ILE A 244 19.35 0.10 8.76
CA ILE A 244 19.03 -0.90 9.81
C ILE A 244 18.63 -2.28 9.28
N GLY A 245 18.65 -2.46 7.97
CA GLY A 245 18.27 -3.71 7.30
C GLY A 245 16.77 -3.90 7.09
N PRO A 246 16.38 -4.72 6.09
CA PRO A 246 14.98 -4.87 5.67
C PRO A 246 14.06 -5.45 6.76
N GLY A 247 14.56 -6.40 7.56
CA GLY A 247 13.77 -7.02 8.62
C GLY A 247 13.34 -6.02 9.70
N ARG A 248 14.26 -5.17 10.17
CA ARG A 248 13.96 -4.14 11.18
C ARG A 248 13.12 -3.01 10.60
N ALA A 249 13.40 -2.57 9.38
CA ALA A 249 12.63 -1.53 8.71
C ALA A 249 11.18 -1.99 8.45
N GLY A 250 10.97 -3.25 8.09
CA GLY A 250 9.64 -3.83 7.88
C GLY A 250 8.73 -3.79 9.10
N VAL A 251 9.29 -3.78 10.32
CA VAL A 251 8.48 -3.65 11.56
C VAL A 251 7.69 -2.34 11.59
N PHE A 252 8.28 -1.26 11.08
CA PHE A 252 7.62 0.05 11.08
C PHE A 252 6.37 0.10 10.20
N VAL A 253 6.30 -0.70 9.14
CA VAL A 253 5.12 -0.74 8.24
C VAL A 253 3.84 -1.09 9.01
N ASN A 254 3.96 -1.81 10.13
CA ASN A 254 2.82 -2.16 10.98
C ASN A 254 2.20 -0.96 11.70
N LEU A 255 2.87 0.19 11.72
CA LEU A 255 2.31 1.44 12.26
C LEU A 255 1.27 2.06 11.31
N VAL A 256 1.27 1.71 10.03
CA VAL A 256 0.37 2.29 9.02
C VAL A 256 -1.11 2.15 9.42
N PRO A 257 -1.64 0.96 9.77
CA PRO A 257 -3.04 0.83 10.15
C PRO A 257 -3.37 1.62 11.44
N ALA A 258 -2.45 1.67 12.40
CA ALA A 258 -2.65 2.42 13.63
C ALA A 258 -2.68 3.95 13.38
N PHE A 259 -1.70 4.46 12.67
CA PHE A 259 -1.67 5.88 12.29
C PHE A 259 -2.85 6.27 11.40
N GLY A 260 -3.23 5.40 10.44
CA GLY A 260 -4.38 5.63 9.57
C GLY A 260 -5.69 5.70 10.36
N ALA A 261 -5.90 4.80 11.32
CA ALA A 261 -7.06 4.82 12.18
C ALA A 261 -7.14 6.10 13.04
N ILE A 262 -6.02 6.50 13.65
CA ILE A 262 -5.94 7.74 14.44
C ILE A 262 -6.24 8.95 13.56
N MET A 263 -5.62 9.04 12.38
CA MET A 263 -5.81 10.16 11.45
C MET A 263 -7.25 10.22 10.91
N ALA A 264 -7.89 9.07 10.63
CA ALA A 264 -9.29 9.04 10.18
C ALA A 264 -10.22 9.62 11.20
N VAL A 265 -10.04 9.28 12.48
CA VAL A 265 -10.85 9.83 13.58
C VAL A 265 -10.56 11.31 13.82
N VAL A 266 -9.26 11.68 13.90
CA VAL A 266 -8.86 13.04 14.29
C VAL A 266 -9.06 14.06 13.17
N ILE A 267 -8.76 13.67 11.91
CA ILE A 267 -8.77 14.59 10.75
C ILE A 267 -10.13 14.59 10.05
N LEU A 268 -10.74 13.43 9.87
CA LEU A 268 -12.00 13.29 9.14
C LEU A 268 -13.22 13.25 10.07
N GLY A 269 -13.04 13.14 11.40
CA GLY A 269 -14.14 12.98 12.34
C GLY A 269 -14.93 11.68 12.18
N GLU A 270 -14.29 10.63 11.60
CA GLU A 270 -14.99 9.36 11.39
C GLU A 270 -15.37 8.70 12.72
N PRO A 271 -16.58 8.13 12.84
CA PRO A 271 -17.05 7.50 14.06
C PRO A 271 -16.21 6.27 14.41
N PHE A 272 -15.68 6.24 15.63
CA PHE A 272 -14.85 5.15 16.13
C PHE A 272 -15.70 4.18 16.96
N ALA A 273 -16.32 3.21 16.30
CA ALA A 273 -17.16 2.21 16.96
C ALA A 273 -16.32 1.08 17.60
N ALA A 274 -16.93 0.33 18.52
CA ALA A 274 -16.26 -0.75 19.25
C ALA A 274 -15.65 -1.83 18.34
N TYR A 275 -16.29 -2.15 17.21
CA TYR A 275 -15.75 -3.14 16.26
C TYR A 275 -14.44 -2.67 15.59
N HIS A 276 -14.22 -1.36 15.43
CA HIS A 276 -12.96 -0.81 14.94
C HIS A 276 -11.83 -1.05 15.95
N VAL A 277 -12.12 -0.89 17.27
CA VAL A 277 -11.15 -1.20 18.33
C VAL A 277 -10.74 -2.67 18.26
N VAL A 278 -11.73 -3.56 18.20
CA VAL A 278 -11.49 -5.01 18.11
C VAL A 278 -10.68 -5.34 16.87
N ALA A 279 -11.10 -4.83 15.72
CA ALA A 279 -10.42 -5.07 14.44
C ALA A 279 -8.96 -4.57 14.47
N LEU A 280 -8.71 -3.37 14.98
CA LEU A 280 -7.37 -2.79 15.07
C LEU A 280 -6.47 -3.61 16.01
N ILE A 281 -6.98 -4.00 17.18
CA ILE A 281 -6.25 -4.88 18.12
C ILE A 281 -5.92 -6.20 17.44
N LEU A 282 -6.86 -6.85 16.78
CA LEU A 282 -6.66 -8.12 16.08
C LEU A 282 -5.60 -7.98 14.96
N VAL A 283 -5.71 -6.95 14.12
CA VAL A 283 -4.75 -6.73 13.03
C VAL A 283 -3.36 -6.48 13.58
N VAL A 284 -3.19 -5.53 14.50
CA VAL A 284 -1.87 -5.16 15.03
C VAL A 284 -1.25 -6.31 15.84
N SER A 285 -2.03 -6.99 16.70
CA SER A 285 -1.54 -8.14 17.45
C SER A 285 -1.20 -9.32 16.55
N GLY A 286 -2.02 -9.61 15.53
CA GLY A 286 -1.77 -10.65 14.55
C GLY A 286 -0.45 -10.44 13.80
N ILE A 287 -0.19 -9.20 13.35
CA ILE A 287 1.08 -8.82 12.72
C ILE A 287 2.25 -9.02 13.70
N ALA A 288 2.11 -8.57 14.95
CA ALA A 288 3.16 -8.72 15.98
C ALA A 288 3.47 -10.19 16.28
N ILE A 289 2.45 -11.05 16.36
CA ILE A 289 2.60 -12.51 16.56
C ILE A 289 3.34 -13.13 15.37
N ALA A 290 2.93 -12.81 14.13
CA ALA A 290 3.55 -13.32 12.92
C ALA A 290 5.04 -12.96 12.83
N GLN A 291 5.41 -11.75 13.23
CA GLN A 291 6.80 -11.29 13.22
C GLN A 291 7.69 -12.03 14.25
N ARG A 292 7.17 -12.35 15.43
CA ARG A 292 7.91 -13.16 16.42
C ARG A 292 8.24 -14.54 15.85
N GLY A 293 7.34 -15.12 15.07
CA GLY A 293 7.57 -16.37 14.35
C GLY A 293 8.66 -16.30 13.28
N SER A 294 8.98 -15.10 12.75
CA SER A 294 10.03 -14.89 11.75
C SER A 294 11.45 -14.83 12.35
N GLY A 295 11.57 -14.57 13.64
CA GLY A 295 12.88 -14.44 14.33
C GLY A 295 13.57 -15.76 14.64
N GLY A 296 12.89 -16.91 14.53
CA GLY A 296 13.40 -18.24 14.88
C GLY A 296 14.10 -19.02 13.77
N GLY A 297 14.16 -18.45 12.56
CA GLY A 297 14.68 -19.14 11.35
C GLY A 297 16.06 -18.66 10.88
N ARG A 298 16.94 -18.24 11.79
CA ARG A 298 18.35 -18.01 11.47
C ARG A 298 19.17 -19.22 11.96
N HIS A 299 19.20 -20.27 11.17
CA HIS A 299 20.31 -21.25 11.17
C HIS A 299 20.52 -21.71 9.73
#